data_9ccb5ee8b3bad55e32aba474a1479664
#
_entry.id   9ccb5ee8b3bad55e32aba474a1479664
#
_cell.length_a   1.000
_cell.length_b   1.000
_cell.length_c   1.000
_cell.angle_alpha   90.00
_cell.angle_beta   90.00
_cell.angle_gamma   90.00
#
_symmetry.space_group_name_H-M   'P 1'
#
loop_
_entity.id
_entity.type
_entity.pdbx_description
1 polymer ?
#
loop_
_entity_poly.entity_id
_entity_poly.type
_entity_poly.pdbx_seq_one_letter_code
_entity_poly.pdbx_strand_id
1 'polypeptide(L)'
;MSTETFFQQLKHPNPNVRNQAMWGIADNYDAEVINRLMALLDEEDTTYRRAAVKTLGAIGHETVTPLVAALLNSDNMTVRSSAAKALAQVIICHPDEPLSDEGVQGLRSALQDQNPVVNIAAVMAMGEIGAPVVHLLIEALQTTENPALAVSLVNAIASTGDSRGIDVLQAIINDEAADSYVRETATSAISRLEMVAGFKRN
;
A
#
# COMPACT_ATOMS: atom_id res chain seq x y z
N MET A 1 -11.17 28.54 1.33
CA MET A 1 -10.87 28.41 -0.12
C MET A 1 -11.93 27.52 -0.75
N SER A 2 -12.20 27.65 -2.04
CA SER A 2 -13.17 26.76 -2.71
C SER A 2 -12.53 25.40 -3.03
N THR A 3 -13.34 24.35 -3.16
CA THR A 3 -12.91 23.02 -3.60
C THR A 3 -12.13 23.09 -4.92
N GLU A 4 -12.60 23.92 -5.88
CA GLU A 4 -11.91 24.11 -7.16
C GLU A 4 -10.50 24.70 -6.98
N THR A 5 -10.32 25.64 -6.05
CA THR A 5 -8.99 26.19 -5.73
C THR A 5 -8.04 25.11 -5.22
N PHE A 6 -8.53 24.21 -4.35
CA PHE A 6 -7.73 23.10 -3.84
C PHE A 6 -7.34 22.12 -4.96
N PHE A 7 -8.24 21.76 -5.87
CA PHE A 7 -7.90 20.90 -7.00
C PHE A 7 -6.83 21.52 -7.91
N GLN A 8 -6.85 22.82 -8.14
CA GLN A 8 -5.78 23.51 -8.87
C GLN A 8 -4.44 23.44 -8.11
N GLN A 9 -4.49 23.59 -6.79
CA GLN A 9 -3.28 23.50 -5.95
C GLN A 9 -2.70 22.09 -5.85
N LEU A 10 -3.47 21.02 -6.05
CA LEU A 10 -2.94 19.64 -6.14
C LEU A 10 -1.95 19.46 -7.30
N LYS A 11 -1.97 20.33 -8.32
CA LYS A 11 -1.00 20.34 -9.44
C LYS A 11 0.25 21.17 -9.16
N HIS A 12 0.30 21.90 -8.04
CA HIS A 12 1.36 22.86 -7.78
C HIS A 12 2.73 22.16 -7.63
N PRO A 13 3.84 22.72 -8.17
CA PRO A 13 5.17 22.10 -8.07
C PRO A 13 5.67 21.99 -6.63
N ASN A 14 5.31 22.95 -5.74
CA ASN A 14 5.68 22.92 -4.34
C ASN A 14 4.86 21.86 -3.55
N PRO A 15 5.50 20.84 -2.94
CA PRO A 15 4.80 19.81 -2.19
C PRO A 15 4.03 20.33 -0.97
N ASN A 16 4.47 21.43 -0.34
CA ASN A 16 3.76 22.00 0.80
C ASN A 16 2.39 22.58 0.39
N VAL A 17 2.31 23.21 -0.80
CA VAL A 17 1.03 23.70 -1.34
C VAL A 17 0.10 22.52 -1.64
N ARG A 18 0.63 21.44 -2.25
CA ARG A 18 -0.17 20.22 -2.48
C ARG A 18 -0.69 19.61 -1.18
N ASN A 19 0.17 19.55 -0.15
CA ASN A 19 -0.25 19.00 1.15
C ASN A 19 -1.33 19.87 1.83
N GLN A 20 -1.24 21.17 1.75
CA GLN A 20 -2.30 22.07 2.26
C GLN A 20 -3.62 21.85 1.50
N ALA A 21 -3.54 21.71 0.17
CA ALA A 21 -4.72 21.43 -0.65
C ALA A 21 -5.34 20.07 -0.33
N MET A 22 -4.52 19.05 -0.15
CA MET A 22 -4.92 17.69 0.25
C MET A 22 -5.76 17.72 1.53
N TRP A 23 -5.25 18.32 2.60
CA TRP A 23 -5.98 18.43 3.86
C TRP A 23 -7.22 19.33 3.75
N GLY A 24 -7.14 20.43 2.97
CA GLY A 24 -8.30 21.28 2.73
C GLY A 24 -9.43 20.56 1.99
N ILE A 25 -9.13 19.58 1.13
CA ILE A 25 -10.13 18.71 0.50
C ILE A 25 -10.62 17.68 1.51
N ALA A 26 -9.71 17.02 2.26
CA ALA A 26 -10.06 15.99 3.21
C ALA A 26 -10.93 16.50 4.36
N ASP A 27 -10.82 17.78 4.73
CA ASP A 27 -11.67 18.42 5.75
C ASP A 27 -13.07 18.81 5.22
N ASN A 28 -13.28 18.84 3.90
CA ASN A 28 -14.49 19.38 3.26
C ASN A 28 -14.94 18.54 2.05
N TYR A 29 -14.79 17.22 2.10
CA TYR A 29 -15.18 16.33 1.01
C TYR A 29 -16.68 16.01 1.03
N ASP A 30 -17.16 15.57 -0.12
CA ASP A 30 -18.45 14.93 -0.35
C ASP A 30 -18.28 13.82 -1.39
N ALA A 31 -19.37 13.16 -1.76
CA ALA A 31 -19.33 12.08 -2.74
C ALA A 31 -18.86 12.55 -4.13
N GLU A 32 -19.13 13.79 -4.53
CA GLU A 32 -18.68 14.35 -5.81
C GLU A 32 -17.17 14.56 -5.81
N VAL A 33 -16.60 15.05 -4.70
CA VAL A 33 -15.16 15.21 -4.50
C VAL A 33 -14.45 13.85 -4.57
N ILE A 34 -14.98 12.81 -3.90
CA ILE A 34 -14.42 11.46 -3.96
C ILE A 34 -14.44 10.96 -5.41
N ASN A 35 -15.56 11.04 -6.12
CA ASN A 35 -15.66 10.63 -7.52
C ASN A 35 -14.67 11.36 -8.42
N ARG A 36 -14.49 12.66 -8.22
CA ARG A 36 -13.51 13.46 -8.96
C ARG A 36 -12.07 13.02 -8.70
N LEU A 37 -11.72 12.70 -7.45
CA LEU A 37 -10.40 12.17 -7.09
C LEU A 37 -10.19 10.77 -7.68
N MET A 38 -11.21 9.90 -7.65
CA MET A 38 -11.16 8.58 -8.27
C MET A 38 -10.90 8.65 -9.78
N ALA A 39 -11.48 9.62 -10.48
CA ALA A 39 -11.23 9.87 -11.90
C ALA A 39 -9.80 10.31 -12.22
N LEU A 40 -8.99 10.66 -11.22
CA LEU A 40 -7.57 11.04 -11.38
C LEU A 40 -6.60 9.87 -11.15
N LEU A 41 -7.08 8.66 -10.92
CA LEU A 41 -6.21 7.50 -10.64
C LEU A 41 -5.36 7.05 -11.85
N ASP A 42 -5.69 7.48 -13.07
CA ASP A 42 -4.93 7.27 -14.31
C ASP A 42 -4.45 8.57 -14.97
N GLU A 43 -4.57 9.70 -14.27
CA GLU A 43 -4.09 11.00 -14.76
C GLU A 43 -2.64 10.90 -15.26
N GLU A 44 -2.36 11.44 -16.44
CA GLU A 44 -1.03 11.39 -17.09
C GLU A 44 0.02 12.15 -16.26
N ASP A 45 -0.34 13.32 -15.74
CA ASP A 45 0.52 14.05 -14.81
C ASP A 45 0.69 13.26 -13.51
N THR A 46 1.85 12.64 -13.39
CA THR A 46 2.22 11.82 -12.23
C THR A 46 2.16 12.60 -10.91
N THR A 47 2.46 13.90 -10.92
CA THR A 47 2.40 14.73 -9.72
C THR A 47 0.95 14.89 -9.26
N TYR A 48 0.06 15.19 -10.19
CA TYR A 48 -1.36 15.35 -9.92
C TYR A 48 -2.01 14.02 -9.50
N ARG A 49 -1.73 12.92 -10.23
CA ARG A 49 -2.18 11.57 -9.87
C ARG A 49 -1.76 11.19 -8.45
N ARG A 50 -0.48 11.39 -8.09
CA ARG A 50 0.02 11.09 -6.74
C ARG A 50 -0.63 11.98 -5.67
N ALA A 51 -0.94 13.23 -5.99
CA ALA A 51 -1.66 14.10 -5.08
C ALA A 51 -3.09 13.61 -4.85
N ALA A 52 -3.80 13.17 -5.90
CA ALA A 52 -5.13 12.57 -5.78
C ALA A 52 -5.11 11.28 -4.92
N VAL A 53 -4.14 10.38 -5.17
CA VAL A 53 -3.93 9.17 -4.36
C VAL A 53 -3.75 9.50 -2.87
N LYS A 54 -2.93 10.49 -2.54
CA LYS A 54 -2.74 10.94 -1.16
C LYS A 54 -3.99 11.57 -0.57
N THR A 55 -4.73 12.34 -1.37
CA THR A 55 -5.97 13.00 -0.91
C THR A 55 -7.05 11.97 -0.59
N LEU A 56 -7.21 10.92 -1.42
CA LEU A 56 -8.11 9.80 -1.11
C LEU A 56 -7.71 9.12 0.21
N GLY A 57 -6.40 8.92 0.43
CA GLY A 57 -5.91 8.41 1.71
C GLY A 57 -6.21 9.31 2.90
N ALA A 58 -6.06 10.64 2.74
CA ALA A 58 -6.34 11.61 3.79
C ALA A 58 -7.83 11.71 4.15
N ILE A 59 -8.73 11.50 3.17
CA ILE A 59 -10.18 11.37 3.41
C ILE A 59 -10.48 10.16 4.29
N GLY A 60 -9.83 9.01 4.03
CA GLY A 60 -9.93 7.85 4.91
C GLY A 60 -10.95 6.80 4.46
N HIS A 61 -11.68 6.24 5.42
CA HIS A 61 -12.48 5.01 5.27
C HIS A 61 -13.59 5.10 4.22
N GLU A 62 -14.15 6.26 3.98
CA GLU A 62 -15.19 6.48 2.96
C GLU A 62 -14.69 6.21 1.54
N THR A 63 -13.38 6.23 1.34
CA THR A 63 -12.76 5.93 0.04
C THR A 63 -12.45 4.44 -0.17
N VAL A 64 -12.51 3.60 0.88
CA VAL A 64 -12.10 2.18 0.80
C VAL A 64 -12.94 1.40 -0.20
N THR A 65 -14.26 1.43 -0.11
CA THR A 65 -15.13 0.69 -1.03
C THR A 65 -14.90 1.07 -2.51
N PRO A 66 -14.93 2.35 -2.91
CA PRO A 66 -14.63 2.72 -4.30
C PRO A 66 -13.19 2.37 -4.72
N LEU A 67 -12.20 2.44 -3.81
CA LEU A 67 -10.82 2.03 -4.11
C LEU A 67 -10.71 0.53 -4.34
N VAL A 68 -11.37 -0.30 -3.52
CA VAL A 68 -11.40 -1.76 -3.70
C VAL A 68 -12.09 -2.11 -5.03
N ALA A 69 -13.20 -1.46 -5.35
CA ALA A 69 -13.88 -1.66 -6.64
C ALA A 69 -12.95 -1.31 -7.82
N ALA A 70 -12.23 -0.20 -7.76
CA ALA A 70 -11.26 0.20 -8.79
C ALA A 70 -10.07 -0.77 -8.88
N LEU A 71 -9.56 -1.25 -7.74
CA LEU A 71 -8.45 -2.20 -7.64
C LEU A 71 -8.79 -3.54 -8.31
N LEU A 72 -10.00 -4.05 -8.10
CA LEU A 72 -10.37 -5.40 -8.53
C LEU A 72 -10.99 -5.44 -9.93
N ASN A 73 -11.65 -4.35 -10.38
CA ASN A 73 -12.50 -4.40 -11.57
C ASN A 73 -12.02 -3.50 -12.71
N SER A 74 -11.03 -2.61 -12.51
CA SER A 74 -10.55 -1.76 -13.59
C SER A 74 -9.67 -2.54 -14.57
N ASP A 75 -9.90 -2.38 -15.87
CA ASP A 75 -9.02 -2.92 -16.91
C ASP A 75 -7.68 -2.15 -16.97
N ASN A 76 -7.63 -0.90 -16.46
CA ASN A 76 -6.44 -0.06 -16.47
C ASN A 76 -5.53 -0.37 -15.27
N MET A 77 -4.35 -0.92 -15.54
CA MET A 77 -3.37 -1.26 -14.52
C MET A 77 -2.89 -0.04 -13.70
N THR A 78 -2.92 1.16 -14.28
CA THR A 78 -2.53 2.40 -13.58
C THR A 78 -3.58 2.75 -12.52
N VAL A 79 -4.87 2.59 -12.85
CA VAL A 79 -5.97 2.74 -11.89
C VAL A 79 -5.82 1.72 -10.76
N ARG A 80 -5.66 0.42 -11.09
CA ARG A 80 -5.51 -0.64 -10.07
C ARG A 80 -4.33 -0.37 -9.13
N SER A 81 -3.15 -0.06 -9.69
CA SER A 81 -1.96 0.22 -8.85
C SER A 81 -2.09 1.52 -8.05
N SER A 82 -2.78 2.54 -8.57
CA SER A 82 -3.06 3.78 -7.85
C SER A 82 -4.05 3.55 -6.70
N ALA A 83 -5.06 2.71 -6.93
CA ALA A 83 -6.03 2.33 -5.89
C ALA A 83 -5.36 1.57 -4.73
N ALA A 84 -4.48 0.60 -5.01
CA ALA A 84 -3.70 -0.08 -3.97
C ALA A 84 -2.85 0.91 -3.15
N LYS A 85 -2.21 1.88 -3.83
CA LYS A 85 -1.42 2.93 -3.15
C LYS A 85 -2.28 3.89 -2.34
N ALA A 86 -3.51 4.17 -2.78
CA ALA A 86 -4.45 4.99 -2.01
C ALA A 86 -4.93 4.26 -0.76
N LEU A 87 -5.19 2.95 -0.82
CA LEU A 87 -5.46 2.13 0.37
C LEU A 87 -4.29 2.15 1.37
N ALA A 88 -3.04 2.08 0.88
CA ALA A 88 -1.87 2.28 1.75
C ALA A 88 -1.86 3.66 2.42
N GLN A 89 -2.26 4.72 1.71
CA GLN A 89 -2.35 6.07 2.30
C GLN A 89 -3.49 6.19 3.31
N VAL A 90 -4.62 5.47 3.15
CA VAL A 90 -5.67 5.38 4.19
C VAL A 90 -5.06 4.85 5.49
N ILE A 91 -4.32 3.74 5.44
CA ILE A 91 -3.68 3.12 6.61
C ILE A 91 -2.69 4.10 7.27
N ILE A 92 -1.85 4.77 6.46
CA ILE A 92 -0.83 5.70 6.95
C ILE A 92 -1.44 6.96 7.60
N CYS A 93 -2.52 7.49 7.00
CA CYS A 93 -3.16 8.70 7.50
C CYS A 93 -4.07 8.45 8.72
N HIS A 94 -4.56 7.22 8.89
CA HIS A 94 -5.49 6.83 9.96
C HIS A 94 -4.95 5.62 10.75
N PRO A 95 -3.80 5.75 11.43
CA PRO A 95 -3.10 4.63 12.07
C PRO A 95 -3.88 4.01 13.25
N ASP A 96 -4.79 4.76 13.85
CA ASP A 96 -5.61 4.32 14.98
C ASP A 96 -6.89 3.57 14.52
N GLU A 97 -7.17 3.57 13.22
CA GLU A 97 -8.35 2.96 12.63
C GLU A 97 -7.93 1.80 11.72
N PRO A 98 -8.25 0.54 12.06
CA PRO A 98 -7.88 -0.59 11.20
C PRO A 98 -8.60 -0.50 9.85
N LEU A 99 -7.90 -0.87 8.77
CA LEU A 99 -8.53 -1.00 7.45
C LEU A 99 -9.66 -2.03 7.54
N SER A 100 -10.79 -1.75 6.90
CA SER A 100 -11.94 -2.66 6.90
C SER A 100 -11.60 -4.02 6.30
N ASP A 101 -12.36 -5.07 6.67
CA ASP A 101 -12.21 -6.41 6.09
C ASP A 101 -12.31 -6.39 4.57
N GLU A 102 -13.18 -5.56 3.99
CA GLU A 102 -13.27 -5.35 2.55
C GLU A 102 -11.93 -4.86 1.96
N GLY A 103 -11.32 -3.87 2.58
CA GLY A 103 -10.01 -3.34 2.17
C GLY A 103 -8.91 -4.39 2.24
N VAL A 104 -8.85 -5.16 3.34
CA VAL A 104 -7.88 -6.25 3.52
C VAL A 104 -8.06 -7.34 2.47
N GLN A 105 -9.31 -7.78 2.22
CA GLN A 105 -9.61 -8.81 1.21
C GLN A 105 -9.34 -8.31 -0.21
N GLY A 106 -9.63 -7.04 -0.50
CA GLY A 106 -9.29 -6.40 -1.78
C GLY A 106 -7.77 -6.42 -2.04
N LEU A 107 -6.96 -6.04 -1.06
CA LEU A 107 -5.51 -6.09 -1.16
C LEU A 107 -4.99 -7.53 -1.28
N ARG A 108 -5.56 -8.48 -0.51
CA ARG A 108 -5.22 -9.91 -0.63
C ARG A 108 -5.46 -10.43 -2.04
N SER A 109 -6.60 -10.12 -2.62
CA SER A 109 -6.93 -10.52 -4.00
C SER A 109 -5.96 -9.94 -5.01
N ALA A 110 -5.54 -8.68 -4.82
CA ALA A 110 -4.59 -7.98 -5.69
C ALA A 110 -3.15 -8.53 -5.63
N LEU A 111 -2.80 -9.36 -4.63
CA LEU A 111 -1.53 -10.11 -4.63
C LEU A 111 -1.42 -11.07 -5.83
N GLN A 112 -2.55 -11.48 -6.40
CA GLN A 112 -2.64 -12.37 -7.56
C GLN A 112 -2.87 -11.60 -8.88
N ASP A 113 -2.77 -10.27 -8.89
CA ASP A 113 -2.92 -9.48 -10.11
C ASP A 113 -1.85 -9.88 -11.14
N GLN A 114 -2.26 -10.00 -12.40
CA GLN A 114 -1.35 -10.37 -13.49
C GLN A 114 -0.25 -9.32 -13.74
N ASN A 115 -0.48 -8.07 -13.30
CA ASN A 115 0.48 -7.00 -13.46
C ASN A 115 1.35 -6.86 -12.20
N PRO A 116 2.69 -7.00 -12.33
CA PRO A 116 3.61 -6.95 -11.20
C PRO A 116 3.61 -5.60 -10.46
N VAL A 117 3.21 -4.51 -11.12
CA VAL A 117 3.13 -3.19 -10.46
C VAL A 117 1.94 -3.15 -9.49
N VAL A 118 0.85 -3.85 -9.81
CA VAL A 118 -0.35 -3.91 -8.97
C VAL A 118 -0.09 -4.81 -7.74
N ASN A 119 0.41 -6.02 -7.96
CA ASN A 119 0.65 -6.93 -6.84
C ASN A 119 1.72 -6.41 -5.87
N ILE A 120 2.81 -5.79 -6.37
CA ILE A 120 3.79 -5.12 -5.50
C ILE A 120 3.16 -3.97 -4.71
N ALA A 121 2.28 -3.17 -5.34
CA ALA A 121 1.59 -2.09 -4.63
C ALA A 121 0.66 -2.64 -3.52
N ALA A 122 -0.01 -3.78 -3.77
CA ALA A 122 -0.81 -4.46 -2.76
C ALA A 122 0.04 -5.02 -1.61
N VAL A 123 1.20 -5.63 -1.90
CA VAL A 123 2.16 -6.08 -0.88
C VAL A 123 2.60 -4.92 0.00
N MET A 124 2.95 -3.77 -0.61
CA MET A 124 3.37 -2.59 0.15
C MET A 124 2.24 -2.09 1.06
N ALA A 125 1.00 -2.02 0.55
CA ALA A 125 -0.16 -1.62 1.36
C ALA A 125 -0.41 -2.57 2.53
N MET A 126 -0.29 -3.88 2.32
CA MET A 126 -0.41 -4.87 3.40
C MET A 126 0.72 -4.76 4.42
N GLY A 127 1.93 -4.40 3.99
CA GLY A 127 3.04 -4.10 4.89
C GLY A 127 2.75 -2.93 5.86
N GLU A 128 2.00 -1.92 5.41
CA GLU A 128 1.56 -0.80 6.26
C GLU A 128 0.50 -1.22 7.30
N ILE A 129 -0.36 -2.22 6.99
CA ILE A 129 -1.28 -2.79 7.99
C ILE A 129 -0.50 -3.45 9.14
N GLY A 130 0.63 -4.07 8.82
CA GLY A 130 1.54 -4.64 9.80
C GLY A 130 1.11 -6.01 10.36
N ALA A 131 1.31 -6.22 11.66
CA ALA A 131 1.13 -7.51 12.33
C ALA A 131 -0.23 -8.23 12.10
N PRO A 132 -1.38 -7.55 12.01
CA PRO A 132 -2.66 -8.22 11.79
C PRO A 132 -2.71 -9.10 10.54
N VAL A 133 -2.00 -8.72 9.47
CA VAL A 133 -2.03 -9.41 8.18
C VAL A 133 -0.74 -10.19 7.83
N VAL A 134 0.22 -10.27 8.74
CA VAL A 134 1.50 -10.95 8.47
C VAL A 134 1.31 -12.39 7.98
N HIS A 135 0.31 -13.11 8.48
CA HIS A 135 -0.01 -14.47 8.04
C HIS A 135 -0.39 -14.54 6.55
N LEU A 136 -1.05 -13.52 6.00
CA LEU A 136 -1.39 -13.44 4.57
C LEU A 136 -0.15 -13.16 3.71
N LEU A 137 0.77 -12.32 4.21
CA LEU A 137 2.05 -12.08 3.54
C LEU A 137 2.93 -13.33 3.53
N ILE A 138 2.94 -14.09 4.63
CA ILE A 138 3.67 -15.36 4.74
C ILE A 138 3.08 -16.40 3.78
N GLU A 139 1.75 -16.56 3.73
CA GLU A 139 1.08 -17.46 2.80
C GLU A 139 1.44 -17.11 1.33
N ALA A 140 1.40 -15.83 0.98
CA ALA A 140 1.76 -15.36 -0.36
C ALA A 140 3.25 -15.65 -0.68
N LEU A 141 4.15 -15.48 0.28
CA LEU A 141 5.59 -15.76 0.12
C LEU A 141 5.85 -17.25 -0.11
N GLN A 142 5.13 -18.11 0.60
CA GLN A 142 5.29 -19.57 0.47
C GLN A 142 4.73 -20.14 -0.84
N THR A 143 3.83 -19.40 -1.50
CA THR A 143 3.14 -19.87 -2.71
C THR A 143 3.63 -19.20 -3.99
N THR A 144 4.39 -18.10 -3.89
CA THR A 144 4.86 -17.40 -5.09
C THR A 144 6.10 -18.07 -5.69
N GLU A 145 6.07 -18.22 -7.03
CA GLU A 145 7.23 -18.60 -7.82
C GLU A 145 7.96 -17.40 -8.44
N ASN A 146 7.44 -16.17 -8.22
CA ASN A 146 8.00 -14.94 -8.78
C ASN A 146 9.03 -14.33 -7.82
N PRO A 147 10.35 -14.34 -8.14
CA PRO A 147 11.38 -13.81 -7.25
C PRO A 147 11.20 -12.32 -6.91
N ALA A 148 10.71 -11.49 -7.84
CA ALA A 148 10.49 -10.06 -7.59
C ALA A 148 9.36 -9.83 -6.59
N LEU A 149 8.30 -10.65 -6.66
CA LEU A 149 7.22 -10.62 -5.68
C LEU A 149 7.72 -11.16 -4.32
N ALA A 150 8.50 -12.25 -4.32
CA ALA A 150 9.10 -12.80 -3.10
C ALA A 150 9.96 -11.76 -2.36
N VAL A 151 10.82 -11.01 -3.07
CA VAL A 151 11.61 -9.90 -2.50
C VAL A 151 10.70 -8.84 -1.85
N SER A 152 9.60 -8.48 -2.51
CA SER A 152 8.65 -7.49 -2.00
C SER A 152 7.95 -7.99 -0.74
N LEU A 153 7.54 -9.27 -0.73
CA LEU A 153 6.91 -9.93 0.43
C LEU A 153 7.87 -10.05 1.62
N VAL A 154 9.12 -10.45 1.38
CA VAL A 154 10.18 -10.47 2.41
C VAL A 154 10.33 -9.10 3.07
N ASN A 155 10.39 -8.04 2.27
CA ASN A 155 10.51 -6.67 2.79
C ASN A 155 9.26 -6.24 3.56
N ALA A 156 8.06 -6.58 3.08
CA ALA A 156 6.80 -6.27 3.76
C ALA A 156 6.70 -7.01 5.10
N ILE A 157 7.02 -8.31 5.15
CA ILE A 157 7.05 -9.09 6.39
C ILE A 157 7.98 -8.46 7.42
N ALA A 158 9.20 -8.06 7.00
CA ALA A 158 10.13 -7.38 7.89
C ALA A 158 9.59 -6.05 8.44
N SER A 159 8.84 -5.31 7.63
CA SER A 159 8.25 -4.02 8.03
C SER A 159 7.14 -4.18 9.07
N THR A 160 6.46 -5.33 9.11
CA THR A 160 5.38 -5.59 10.10
C THR A 160 5.90 -5.56 11.55
N GLY A 161 7.16 -5.90 11.77
CA GLY A 161 7.75 -6.08 13.10
C GLY A 161 7.18 -7.26 13.89
N ASP A 162 6.52 -8.21 13.21
CA ASP A 162 5.94 -9.40 13.83
C ASP A 162 6.93 -10.56 13.84
N SER A 163 7.19 -11.12 15.01
CA SER A 163 8.18 -12.21 15.20
C SER A 163 7.86 -13.48 14.41
N ARG A 164 6.60 -13.71 14.02
CA ARG A 164 6.20 -14.84 13.15
C ARG A 164 6.92 -14.83 11.80
N GLY A 165 7.40 -13.67 11.34
CA GLY A 165 8.21 -13.54 10.14
C GLY A 165 9.60 -14.16 10.27
N ILE A 166 10.18 -14.24 11.47
CA ILE A 166 11.58 -14.67 11.69
C ILE A 166 11.79 -16.10 11.18
N ASP A 167 10.94 -17.04 11.61
CA ASP A 167 11.09 -18.46 11.24
C ASP A 167 10.97 -18.68 9.73
N VAL A 168 10.07 -17.95 9.08
CA VAL A 168 9.84 -18.03 7.63
C VAL A 168 11.04 -17.47 6.86
N LEU A 169 11.56 -16.31 7.27
CA LEU A 169 12.73 -15.71 6.65
C LEU A 169 13.99 -16.59 6.86
N GLN A 170 14.13 -17.17 8.04
CA GLN A 170 15.23 -18.10 8.32
C GLN A 170 15.16 -19.37 7.46
N ALA A 171 13.96 -19.89 7.20
CA ALA A 171 13.78 -21.03 6.31
C ALA A 171 14.22 -20.70 4.87
N ILE A 172 13.90 -19.51 4.36
CA ILE A 172 14.34 -19.03 3.02
C ILE A 172 15.87 -18.92 2.95
N ILE A 173 16.53 -18.39 3.99
CA ILE A 173 17.99 -18.24 4.02
C ILE A 173 18.67 -19.60 3.90
N ASN A 174 18.12 -20.64 4.54
CA ASN A 174 18.65 -21.97 4.58
C ASN A 174 18.26 -22.85 3.36
N ASP A 175 17.34 -22.38 2.52
CA ASP A 175 16.92 -23.10 1.31
C ASP A 175 17.88 -22.80 0.15
N GLU A 176 18.77 -23.76 -0.15
CA GLU A 176 19.73 -23.65 -1.25
C GLU A 176 19.05 -23.59 -2.64
N ALA A 177 17.80 -24.05 -2.76
CA ALA A 177 17.04 -24.00 -4.01
C ALA A 177 16.36 -22.63 -4.23
N ALA A 178 16.22 -21.83 -3.18
CA ALA A 178 15.65 -20.49 -3.29
C ALA A 178 16.56 -19.56 -4.10
N ASP A 179 15.95 -18.61 -4.81
CA ASP A 179 16.68 -17.57 -5.56
C ASP A 179 17.69 -16.83 -4.66
N SER A 180 18.91 -16.64 -5.16
CA SER A 180 20.02 -16.08 -4.37
C SER A 180 19.73 -14.66 -3.88
N TYR A 181 19.05 -13.84 -4.68
CA TYR A 181 18.70 -12.48 -4.30
C TYR A 181 17.58 -12.43 -3.25
N VAL A 182 16.64 -13.37 -3.32
CA VAL A 182 15.61 -13.55 -2.27
C VAL A 182 16.26 -13.96 -0.94
N ARG A 183 17.23 -14.87 -0.95
CA ARG A 183 17.98 -15.27 0.26
C ARG A 183 18.77 -14.12 0.87
N GLU A 184 19.47 -13.34 0.04
CA GLU A 184 20.22 -12.15 0.50
C GLU A 184 19.27 -11.10 1.10
N THR A 185 18.11 -10.88 0.45
CA THR A 185 17.09 -9.98 0.96
C THR A 185 16.54 -10.46 2.30
N ALA A 186 16.26 -11.76 2.44
CA ALA A 186 15.79 -12.33 3.70
C ALA A 186 16.81 -12.18 4.84
N THR A 187 18.11 -12.32 4.55
CA THR A 187 19.19 -12.09 5.52
C THR A 187 19.18 -10.66 6.05
N SER A 188 19.04 -9.68 5.15
CA SER A 188 18.94 -8.26 5.54
C SER A 188 17.63 -7.94 6.27
N ALA A 189 16.55 -8.63 5.89
CA ALA A 189 15.22 -8.44 6.43
C ALA A 189 15.10 -8.89 7.89
N ILE A 190 15.74 -10.00 8.29
CA ILE A 190 15.73 -10.48 9.68
C ILE A 190 16.29 -9.42 10.62
N SER A 191 17.44 -8.83 10.31
CA SER A 191 18.04 -7.80 11.16
C SER A 191 17.12 -6.59 11.36
N ARG A 192 16.39 -6.18 10.32
CA ARG A 192 15.39 -5.11 10.42
C ARG A 192 14.17 -5.53 11.24
N LEU A 193 13.69 -6.75 11.05
CA LEU A 193 12.56 -7.29 11.79
C LEU A 193 12.83 -7.34 13.29
N GLU A 194 14.01 -7.84 13.68
CA GLU A 194 14.45 -7.88 15.08
C GLU A 194 14.58 -6.49 15.69
N MET A 195 15.08 -5.53 14.92
CA MET A 195 15.18 -4.13 15.35
C MET A 195 13.77 -3.54 15.59
N VAL A 196 12.85 -3.68 14.64
CA VAL A 196 11.47 -3.17 14.76
C VAL A 196 10.71 -3.86 15.91
N ALA A 197 10.88 -5.18 16.06
CA ALA A 197 10.29 -5.94 17.16
C ALA A 197 10.86 -5.51 18.53
N GLY A 198 12.14 -5.16 18.59
CA GLY A 198 12.81 -4.65 19.78
C GLY A 198 12.26 -3.28 20.22
N PHE A 199 12.01 -2.38 19.29
CA PHE A 199 11.41 -1.05 19.57
C PHE A 199 9.96 -1.14 20.06
N LYS A 200 9.18 -2.11 19.61
CA LYS A 200 7.78 -2.29 20.04
C LYS A 200 7.63 -2.92 21.43
N ARG A 201 8.71 -3.47 22.00
CA ARG A 201 8.70 -4.08 23.35
C ARG A 201 9.10 -3.13 24.48
N ASN A 202 9.59 -1.94 24.16
CA ASN A 202 9.98 -0.88 25.10
C ASN A 202 8.93 0.25 25.07
#